data_37697f32486c4729765d7c8e6cb64ca2
#
_entry.id   37697f32486c4729765d7c8e6cb64ca2
#
_cell.length_a   1.000
_cell.length_b   1.000
_cell.length_c   1.000
_cell.angle_alpha   90.00
_cell.angle_beta   90.00
_cell.angle_gamma   90.00
#
_symmetry.space_group_name_H-M   'P 1'
#
loop_
_entity.id
_entity.type
_entity.pdbx_description
1 polymer ?
#
loop_
_entity_poly.entity_id
_entity_poly.type
_entity_poly.pdbx_seq_one_letter_code
_entity_poly.pdbx_strand_id
1 'polypeptide(L)'
;LPEQRDRLQGTLYLTADRHVERTGGCYIAKPQASCQVRGIFLFDKDGLPDEQSELVVQSYIGKVLLIDGLKFDFRIYVLVKSIYPLRIYVYREGLARLATNQYQPPTSENRGNLMMHLTNYAINKLNPSFKFNNS
;
A
#
# COMPACT_ATOMS: atom_id res chain seq x y z
N LEU A 1 -22.59 3.00 19.64
CA LEU A 1 -22.31 4.17 20.44
C LEU A 1 -21.51 5.15 19.56
N PRO A 2 -22.11 6.24 19.04
CA PRO A 2 -21.45 7.15 18.08
C PRO A 2 -20.24 7.89 18.68
N GLU A 3 -20.31 8.30 19.93
CA GLU A 3 -19.21 9.06 20.59
C GLU A 3 -17.87 8.31 20.72
N GLN A 4 -17.88 6.98 20.70
CA GLN A 4 -16.66 6.17 20.79
C GLN A 4 -15.96 6.02 19.43
N ARG A 5 -16.71 6.13 18.30
CA ARG A 5 -16.12 6.16 16.96
C ARG A 5 -15.37 7.43 16.69
N ASP A 6 -15.93 8.58 17.06
CA ASP A 6 -15.32 9.89 16.81
C ASP A 6 -14.02 10.09 17.62
N ARG A 7 -13.96 9.56 18.85
CA ARG A 7 -12.72 9.59 19.65
C ARG A 7 -11.61 8.71 19.07
N LEU A 8 -11.94 7.55 18.48
CA LEU A 8 -10.95 6.69 17.85
C LEU A 8 -10.45 7.25 16.52
N GLN A 9 -11.32 7.88 15.74
CA GLN A 9 -10.95 8.52 14.47
C GLN A 9 -10.02 9.72 14.72
N GLY A 10 -10.38 10.64 15.61
CA GLY A 10 -9.54 11.77 15.96
C GLY A 10 -8.19 11.38 16.58
N THR A 11 -8.14 10.30 17.36
CA THR A 11 -6.89 9.81 17.95
C THR A 11 -5.94 9.21 16.91
N LEU A 12 -6.45 8.55 15.89
CA LEU A 12 -5.63 7.99 14.79
C LEU A 12 -5.01 9.11 13.94
N TYR A 13 -5.75 10.16 13.65
CA TYR A 13 -5.27 11.34 12.93
C TYR A 13 -4.18 12.07 13.69
N LEU A 14 -4.44 12.44 14.94
CA LEU A 14 -3.46 13.12 15.80
C LEU A 14 -2.18 12.28 16.00
N THR A 15 -2.29 10.96 16.01
CA THR A 15 -1.12 10.06 16.15
C THR A 15 -0.36 9.98 14.84
N ALA A 16 -1.02 9.97 13.69
CA ALA A 16 -0.39 9.97 12.38
C ALA A 16 0.39 11.27 12.15
N ASP A 17 -0.22 12.43 12.38
CA ASP A 17 0.41 13.75 12.23
C ASP A 17 1.68 13.86 13.05
N ARG A 18 1.60 13.58 14.35
CA ARG A 18 2.77 13.63 15.24
C ARG A 18 3.86 12.64 14.85
N HIS A 19 3.49 11.49 14.30
CA HIS A 19 4.46 10.50 13.86
C HIS A 19 5.15 10.93 12.57
N VAL A 20 4.40 11.47 11.62
CA VAL A 20 4.90 12.02 10.35
C VAL A 20 5.87 13.17 10.60
N GLU A 21 5.49 14.13 11.45
CA GLU A 21 6.34 15.26 11.80
C GLU A 21 7.66 14.85 12.46
N ARG A 22 7.62 13.82 13.31
CA ARG A 22 8.81 13.37 14.07
C ARG A 22 9.78 12.55 13.26
N THR A 23 9.33 11.77 12.29
CA THR A 23 10.16 10.78 11.61
C THR A 23 10.64 11.22 10.22
N GLY A 24 10.01 12.24 9.62
CA GLY A 24 10.44 12.83 8.34
C GLY A 24 10.49 11.84 7.16
N GLY A 25 9.68 10.76 7.21
CA GLY A 25 9.67 9.70 6.21
C GLY A 25 8.62 9.88 5.12
N CYS A 26 8.59 8.95 4.17
CA CYS A 26 7.51 8.81 3.20
C CYS A 26 6.44 7.88 3.76
N TYR A 27 5.19 8.21 3.51
CA TYR A 27 4.01 7.48 3.97
C TYR A 27 3.11 7.12 2.80
N ILE A 28 2.31 6.09 2.97
CA ILE A 28 1.26 5.70 2.05
C ILE A 28 -0.09 5.86 2.73
N ALA A 29 -1.00 6.57 2.09
CA ALA A 29 -2.39 6.71 2.51
C ALA A 29 -3.29 5.83 1.65
N LYS A 30 -4.23 5.16 2.30
CA LYS A 30 -5.22 4.26 1.68
C LYS A 30 -6.60 4.61 2.20
N PRO A 31 -7.57 4.96 1.34
CA PRO A 31 -8.95 5.17 1.78
C PRO A 31 -9.53 3.92 2.43
N GLN A 32 -10.23 4.09 3.55
CA GLN A 32 -10.81 2.97 4.31
C GLN A 32 -11.87 2.22 3.51
N ALA A 33 -12.67 2.91 2.72
CA ALA A 33 -13.82 2.36 2.00
C ALA A 33 -13.58 2.16 0.50
N SER A 34 -12.34 2.26 -0.01
CA SER A 34 -12.10 2.16 -1.44
C SER A 34 -11.73 0.75 -1.89
N CYS A 35 -12.42 0.28 -2.94
CA CYS A 35 -12.05 -0.92 -3.68
C CYS A 35 -11.08 -0.57 -4.82
N GLN A 36 -10.20 -1.52 -5.19
CA GLN A 36 -9.36 -1.45 -6.40
C GLN A 36 -8.32 -0.31 -6.46
N VAL A 37 -7.72 0.07 -5.31
CA VAL A 37 -6.57 1.01 -5.31
C VAL A 37 -6.93 2.47 -5.62
N ARG A 38 -8.20 2.84 -5.74
CA ARG A 38 -8.60 4.23 -5.98
C ARG A 38 -8.27 5.09 -4.76
N GLY A 39 -7.59 6.22 -5.00
CA GLY A 39 -7.26 7.17 -3.95
C GLY A 39 -6.07 6.77 -3.06
N ILE A 40 -5.27 5.74 -3.42
CA ILE A 40 -3.99 5.49 -2.75
C ILE A 40 -2.97 6.50 -3.25
N PHE A 41 -2.24 7.13 -2.34
CA PHE A 41 -1.15 8.04 -2.67
C PHE A 41 -0.02 7.98 -1.65
N LEU A 42 1.17 8.42 -2.08
CA LEU A 42 2.32 8.61 -1.21
C LEU A 42 2.47 10.08 -0.85
N PHE A 43 2.87 10.34 0.39
CA PHE A 43 3.08 11.69 0.89
C PHE A 43 4.20 11.72 1.94
N ASP A 44 4.67 12.90 2.24
CA ASP A 44 5.57 13.23 3.34
C ASP A 44 4.93 14.29 4.25
N LYS A 45 5.68 14.85 5.15
CA LYS A 45 5.20 15.88 6.08
C LYS A 45 4.55 17.10 5.39
N ASP A 46 4.97 17.41 4.15
CA ASP A 46 4.49 18.59 3.39
C ASP A 46 3.23 18.27 2.57
N GLY A 47 2.83 17.01 2.49
CA GLY A 47 1.67 16.52 1.74
C GLY A 47 0.64 15.80 2.60
N LEU A 48 0.48 16.20 3.86
CA LEU A 48 -0.52 15.63 4.77
C LEU A 48 -1.92 15.69 4.15
N PRO A 49 -2.68 14.59 4.19
CA PRO A 49 -4.05 14.58 3.70
C PRO A 49 -4.96 15.43 4.59
N ASP A 50 -6.05 15.91 4.00
CA ASP A 50 -7.08 16.68 4.70
C ASP A 50 -7.68 15.86 5.86
N GLU A 51 -7.89 16.50 7.02
CA GLU A 51 -8.39 15.87 8.25
C GLU A 51 -9.77 15.19 8.11
N GLN A 52 -10.53 15.53 7.07
CA GLN A 52 -11.86 14.97 6.83
C GLN A 52 -11.86 13.62 6.10
N SER A 53 -10.69 13.12 5.69
CA SER A 53 -10.60 11.88 4.92
C SER A 53 -10.40 10.66 5.82
N GLU A 54 -11.27 9.65 5.70
CA GLU A 54 -11.08 8.35 6.37
C GLU A 54 -9.98 7.55 5.66
N LEU A 55 -8.75 7.66 6.14
CA LEU A 55 -7.57 7.06 5.56
C LEU A 55 -6.85 6.13 6.54
N VAL A 56 -6.29 5.06 6.03
CA VAL A 56 -5.28 4.27 6.73
C VAL A 56 -3.91 4.76 6.29
N VAL A 57 -3.16 5.34 7.20
CA VAL A 57 -1.81 5.84 6.96
C VAL A 57 -0.77 4.85 7.50
N GLN A 58 0.22 4.54 6.67
CA GLN A 58 1.30 3.61 7.01
C GLN A 58 2.64 4.18 6.54
N SER A 59 3.72 3.91 7.30
CA SER A 59 5.07 4.20 6.82
C SER A 59 5.34 3.43 5.52
N TYR A 60 5.84 4.13 4.50
CA TYR A 60 6.20 3.52 3.24
C TYR A 60 7.57 2.85 3.34
N ILE A 61 7.67 1.59 2.97
CA ILE A 61 8.91 0.83 2.97
C ILE A 61 9.69 1.18 1.70
N GLY A 62 10.65 2.10 1.83
CA GLY A 62 11.45 2.58 0.69
C GLY A 62 12.62 1.69 0.30
N LYS A 63 13.16 0.88 1.25
CA LYS A 63 14.24 -0.08 0.97
C LYS A 63 13.63 -1.46 0.73
N VAL A 64 13.39 -1.80 -0.52
CA VAL A 64 12.76 -3.06 -0.92
C VAL A 64 13.72 -3.92 -1.76
N LEU A 65 13.52 -5.25 -1.72
CA LEU A 65 14.15 -6.14 -2.68
C LEU A 65 13.53 -5.90 -4.07
N LEU A 66 14.35 -5.95 -5.10
CA LEU A 66 13.94 -5.72 -6.48
C LEU A 66 14.25 -6.94 -7.35
N ILE A 67 13.44 -7.17 -8.37
CA ILE A 67 13.72 -8.09 -9.48
C ILE A 67 13.88 -7.24 -10.74
N ASP A 68 15.05 -7.30 -11.39
CA ASP A 68 15.39 -6.52 -12.57
C ASP A 68 15.16 -5.00 -12.38
N GLY A 69 15.41 -4.50 -11.16
CA GLY A 69 15.17 -3.11 -10.79
C GLY A 69 13.69 -2.73 -10.57
N LEU A 70 12.79 -3.69 -10.63
CA LEU A 70 11.35 -3.49 -10.42
C LEU A 70 10.95 -3.91 -8.99
N LYS A 71 10.08 -3.12 -8.39
CA LYS A 71 9.41 -3.50 -7.14
C LYS A 71 8.43 -4.64 -7.41
N PHE A 72 8.36 -5.60 -6.51
CA PHE A 72 7.44 -6.74 -6.62
C PHE A 72 6.80 -7.11 -5.29
N ASP A 73 5.75 -7.88 -5.36
CA ASP A 73 5.18 -8.61 -4.24
C ASP A 73 4.67 -10.00 -4.68
N PHE A 74 4.38 -10.85 -3.69
CA PHE A 74 3.75 -12.15 -3.92
C PHE A 74 2.31 -12.15 -3.41
N ARG A 75 1.40 -12.68 -4.24
CA ARG A 75 0.07 -13.06 -3.83
C ARG A 75 0.07 -14.55 -3.51
N ILE A 76 0.00 -14.87 -2.22
CA ILE A 76 -0.06 -16.24 -1.72
C ILE A 76 -1.49 -16.53 -1.26
N TYR A 77 -2.00 -17.72 -1.59
CA TYR A 77 -3.33 -18.16 -1.20
C TYR A 77 -3.25 -19.13 -0.04
N VAL A 78 -3.93 -18.80 1.05
CA VAL A 78 -3.97 -19.58 2.28
C VAL A 78 -5.41 -19.91 2.63
N LEU A 79 -5.70 -21.20 2.81
CA LEU A 79 -6.99 -21.69 3.30
C LEU A 79 -6.88 -22.04 4.79
N VAL A 80 -7.64 -21.37 5.64
CA VAL A 80 -7.83 -21.77 7.02
C VAL A 80 -9.06 -22.68 7.08
N LYS A 81 -8.85 -23.99 7.17
CA LYS A 81 -9.92 -25.00 7.17
C LYS A 81 -10.67 -25.04 8.50
N SER A 82 -9.94 -24.93 9.60
CA SER A 82 -10.52 -24.92 10.96
C SER A 82 -9.62 -24.11 11.89
N ILE A 83 -10.22 -23.56 12.95
CA ILE A 83 -9.51 -22.81 13.99
C ILE A 83 -9.14 -23.74 15.15
N TYR A 84 -9.98 -24.71 15.45
CA TYR A 84 -9.71 -25.69 16.50
C TYR A 84 -10.06 -27.12 16.02
N PRO A 85 -9.05 -28.02 15.93
CA PRO A 85 -7.62 -27.71 15.89
C PRO A 85 -7.29 -26.83 14.67
N LEU A 86 -6.26 -25.99 14.77
CA LEU A 86 -5.86 -25.12 13.67
C LEU A 86 -5.35 -25.95 12.48
N ARG A 87 -6.01 -25.77 11.33
CA ARG A 87 -5.63 -26.43 10.07
C ARG A 87 -5.52 -25.40 8.97
N ILE A 88 -4.30 -25.24 8.44
CA ILE A 88 -3.95 -24.26 7.41
C ILE A 88 -3.37 -25.00 6.22
N TYR A 89 -3.79 -24.62 5.03
CA TYR A 89 -3.24 -25.09 3.76
C TYR A 89 -2.75 -23.91 2.95
N VAL A 90 -1.54 -24.00 2.44
CA VAL A 90 -0.96 -23.02 1.52
C VAL A 90 -1.05 -23.60 0.12
N TYR A 91 -1.65 -22.86 -0.78
CA TYR A 91 -1.70 -23.27 -2.20
C TYR A 91 -0.29 -23.18 -2.81
N ARG A 92 0.07 -24.14 -3.63
CA ARG A 92 1.43 -24.24 -4.20
C ARG A 92 1.73 -23.12 -5.18
N GLU A 93 0.72 -22.69 -5.91
CA GLU A 93 0.84 -21.62 -6.88
C GLU A 93 0.46 -20.28 -6.26
N GLY A 94 0.98 -19.22 -6.86
CA GLY A 94 0.73 -17.84 -6.46
C GLY A 94 0.97 -16.90 -7.62
N LEU A 95 0.94 -15.61 -7.36
CA LEU A 95 1.23 -14.60 -8.37
C LEU A 95 2.39 -13.72 -7.90
N ALA A 96 3.41 -13.57 -8.72
CA ALA A 96 4.38 -12.49 -8.59
C ALA A 96 3.81 -11.27 -9.34
N ARG A 97 3.65 -10.15 -8.62
CA ARG A 97 3.17 -8.90 -9.20
C ARG A 97 4.31 -7.91 -9.21
N LEU A 98 4.65 -7.39 -10.39
CA LEU A 98 5.72 -6.43 -10.56
C LEU A 98 5.15 -5.04 -10.85
N ALA A 99 5.82 -4.02 -10.35
CA ALA A 99 5.67 -2.66 -10.83
C ALA A 99 6.15 -2.58 -12.28
N THR A 100 5.62 -1.66 -13.06
CA THR A 100 5.97 -1.54 -14.49
C THR A 100 7.02 -0.50 -14.77
N ASN A 101 7.30 0.39 -13.82
CA ASN A 101 8.38 1.37 -13.90
C ASN A 101 9.53 0.99 -12.96
N GLN A 102 10.75 1.27 -13.39
CA GLN A 102 11.97 1.07 -12.59
C GLN A 102 11.84 1.75 -11.25
N TYR A 103 12.16 1.02 -10.18
CA TYR A 103 12.01 1.51 -8.82
C TYR A 103 13.14 2.50 -8.46
N GLN A 104 12.75 3.58 -7.84
CA GLN A 104 13.63 4.49 -7.13
C GLN A 104 13.04 4.79 -5.75
N PRO A 105 13.86 5.05 -4.73
CA PRO A 105 13.35 5.51 -3.44
C PRO A 105 12.42 6.72 -3.62
N PRO A 106 11.34 6.84 -2.82
CA PRO A 106 10.38 7.92 -2.99
C PRO A 106 11.02 9.28 -2.69
N THR A 107 10.75 10.23 -3.59
CA THR A 107 11.12 11.66 -3.47
C THR A 107 9.88 12.51 -3.73
N SER A 108 9.96 13.82 -3.46
CA SER A 108 8.89 14.76 -3.83
C SER A 108 8.53 14.73 -5.32
N GLU A 109 9.50 14.42 -6.18
CA GLU A 109 9.33 14.41 -7.62
C GLU A 109 8.70 13.11 -8.15
N ASN A 110 9.02 11.96 -7.56
CA ASN A 110 8.62 10.66 -8.09
C ASN A 110 7.48 9.97 -7.32
N ARG A 111 7.10 10.45 -6.12
CA ARG A 111 6.06 9.83 -5.29
C ARG A 111 4.68 9.74 -5.96
N GLY A 112 4.42 10.58 -6.95
CA GLY A 112 3.21 10.51 -7.78
C GLY A 112 3.22 9.39 -8.82
N ASN A 113 4.38 8.79 -9.09
CA ASN A 113 4.50 7.68 -10.04
C ASN A 113 4.09 6.35 -9.39
N LEU A 114 2.80 6.09 -9.29
CA LEU A 114 2.27 4.89 -8.64
C LEU A 114 2.69 3.60 -9.35
N MET A 115 3.01 3.63 -10.65
CA MET A 115 3.48 2.47 -11.41
C MET A 115 4.91 2.06 -11.04
N MET A 116 5.65 2.93 -10.35
CA MET A 116 6.97 2.65 -9.77
C MET A 116 6.84 2.10 -8.34
N HIS A 117 5.89 2.62 -7.59
CA HIS A 117 5.80 2.42 -6.15
C HIS A 117 4.83 1.33 -5.72
N LEU A 118 3.85 0.98 -6.57
CA LEU A 118 2.80 -0.01 -6.28
C LEU A 118 2.81 -1.14 -7.31
N THR A 119 2.57 -2.36 -6.82
CA THR A 119 2.55 -3.59 -7.63
C THR A 119 1.14 -4.02 -8.03
N ASN A 120 0.13 -3.23 -7.66
CA ASN A 120 -1.27 -3.55 -7.90
C ASN A 120 -1.59 -3.65 -9.40
N TYR A 121 -2.24 -4.75 -9.80
CA TYR A 121 -2.68 -4.96 -11.18
C TYR A 121 -3.51 -3.80 -11.72
N ALA A 122 -4.45 -3.28 -10.93
CA ALA A 122 -5.34 -2.20 -11.35
C ALA A 122 -4.60 -0.91 -11.78
N ILE A 123 -3.40 -0.67 -11.23
CA ILE A 123 -2.54 0.45 -11.61
C ILE A 123 -1.66 0.07 -12.80
N ASN A 124 -0.95 -1.04 -12.69
CA ASN A 124 0.10 -1.40 -13.64
C ASN A 124 -0.45 -1.79 -15.02
N LYS A 125 -1.69 -2.33 -15.10
CA LYS A 125 -2.35 -2.63 -16.37
C LYS A 125 -2.59 -1.39 -17.25
N LEU A 126 -2.51 -0.19 -16.68
CA LEU A 126 -2.65 1.07 -17.42
C LEU A 126 -1.36 1.49 -18.13
N ASN A 127 -0.24 0.86 -17.78
CA ASN A 127 1.02 1.12 -18.46
C ASN A 127 1.05 0.35 -19.79
N PRO A 128 1.34 1.03 -20.94
CA PRO A 128 1.45 0.36 -22.24
C PRO A 128 2.49 -0.76 -22.30
N SER A 129 3.51 -0.74 -21.41
CA SER A 129 4.54 -1.77 -21.32
C SER A 129 4.12 -2.97 -20.46
N PHE A 130 2.92 -2.95 -19.88
CA PHE A 130 2.44 -4.06 -19.04
C PHE A 130 2.30 -5.35 -19.85
N LYS A 131 2.92 -6.42 -19.36
CA LYS A 131 2.80 -7.76 -19.94
C LYS A 131 2.18 -8.70 -18.90
N PHE A 132 1.16 -9.41 -19.30
CA PHE A 132 0.59 -10.48 -18.52
C PHE A 132 1.14 -11.81 -19.05
N ASN A 133 2.06 -12.44 -18.32
CA ASN A 133 2.58 -13.74 -18.67
C ASN A 133 1.70 -14.80 -17.99
N ASN A 134 0.91 -15.51 -18.79
CA ASN A 134 0.36 -16.82 -18.45
C ASN A 134 1.40 -17.87 -18.88
N SER A 135 2.32 -18.22 -18.00
CA SER A 135 3.18 -19.38 -18.17
C SER A 135 2.53 -20.62 -17.57
#